data_a2aade6e5934d76d8bd06bda6b1f4f8e
#
_entry.id   a2aade6e5934d76d8bd06bda6b1f4f8e
#
_cell.length_a   1.000
_cell.length_b   1.000
_cell.length_c   1.000
_cell.angle_alpha   90.00
_cell.angle_beta   90.00
_cell.angle_gamma   90.00
#
_symmetry.space_group_name_H-M   'P 1'
#
loop_
_entity.id
_entity.type
_entity.pdbx_description
1 polymer ?
#
loop_
_entity_poly.entity_id
_entity_poly.type
_entity_poly.pdbx_seq_one_letter_code
_entity_poly.pdbx_strand_id
1 'polypeptide(L)'
;MKLTNLIYGVSTLILFSACGNKQNAGAPTSLQKYPVTEIFAQDVELSTTYPASLKGQQDIEIRPRIDGFIQAIYVDEGDVVKKGKVLFKINSPQAEQALTSAKAAIEMAKASVNTAQTNVDRITPLAQKGIVGQVQLATAQDAFNTAIASLSQAEAAYLNAKATKSWTD
;
A
#
# COMPACT_ATOMS: atom_id res chain seq x y z
N MET A 1 102.87 -78.27 4.17
CA MET A 1 101.57 -78.45 4.89
C MET A 1 101.47 -77.66 6.22
N LYS A 2 102.03 -76.52 6.34
CA LYS A 2 101.89 -75.66 7.59
C LYS A 2 101.30 -74.28 7.36
N LEU A 3 101.22 -73.82 6.12
CA LEU A 3 100.68 -72.49 5.83
C LEU A 3 99.14 -72.41 5.63
N THR A 4 98.57 -73.52 5.16
CA THR A 4 97.11 -73.62 4.93
C THR A 4 96.31 -73.70 6.21
N ASN A 5 96.88 -74.31 7.30
CA ASN A 5 96.17 -74.34 8.60
C ASN A 5 96.17 -72.95 9.34
N LEU A 6 97.15 -72.16 9.04
CA LEU A 6 97.20 -70.79 9.64
C LEU A 6 96.14 -69.90 9.04
N ILE A 7 95.83 -69.98 7.74
CA ILE A 7 94.84 -69.24 7.02
C ILE A 7 93.41 -69.60 7.48
N TYR A 8 93.14 -70.87 7.74
CA TYR A 8 91.87 -71.30 8.27
C TYR A 8 91.62 -70.88 9.69
N GLY A 9 92.68 -70.82 10.54
CA GLY A 9 92.55 -70.34 11.91
C GLY A 9 92.26 -68.85 12.01
N VAL A 10 92.82 -68.04 11.17
CA VAL A 10 92.60 -66.57 11.12
C VAL A 10 91.22 -66.28 10.51
N SER A 11 90.78 -67.07 9.50
CA SER A 11 89.42 -66.85 8.91
C SER A 11 88.30 -67.19 9.88
N THR A 12 88.49 -68.17 10.79
CA THR A 12 87.43 -68.56 11.76
C THR A 12 87.37 -67.58 12.92
N LEU A 13 88.42 -66.84 13.25
CA LEU A 13 88.43 -65.87 14.31
C LEU A 13 87.73 -64.52 13.93
N ILE A 14 87.68 -64.19 12.64
CA ILE A 14 87.05 -63.01 12.14
C ILE A 14 85.50 -63.12 12.12
N LEU A 15 84.97 -64.34 12.06
CA LEU A 15 83.50 -64.56 12.01
C LEU A 15 82.81 -64.45 13.38
N PHE A 16 83.54 -64.47 14.52
CA PHE A 16 82.94 -64.38 15.85
C PHE A 16 82.86 -62.93 16.38
N SER A 17 83.36 -61.89 15.72
CA SER A 17 83.27 -60.51 16.15
C SER A 17 82.08 -59.77 15.63
N ALA A 18 81.15 -60.43 14.88
CA ALA A 18 80.00 -59.73 14.24
C ALA A 18 78.67 -59.86 14.99
N CYS A 19 78.61 -60.33 16.25
CA CYS A 19 77.39 -60.42 17.05
C CYS A 19 77.48 -59.57 18.30
N GLY A 20 77.77 -58.31 18.12
CA GLY A 20 77.53 -57.24 19.11
C GLY A 20 76.25 -56.52 18.80
N ASN A 21 75.10 -57.18 19.05
CA ASN A 21 73.84 -56.49 18.99
C ASN A 21 73.73 -55.46 20.13
N LYS A 22 74.17 -54.24 19.88
CA LYS A 22 73.78 -53.15 20.72
C LYS A 22 72.26 -52.94 20.52
N GLN A 23 71.50 -53.58 21.39
CA GLN A 23 70.14 -53.06 21.61
C GLN A 23 70.29 -51.60 21.93
N ASN A 24 69.94 -50.76 20.98
CA ASN A 24 69.67 -49.45 21.27
C ASN A 24 68.49 -49.48 22.32
N ALA A 25 68.88 -49.40 23.59
CA ALA A 25 67.94 -49.02 24.58
C ALA A 25 67.29 -47.77 24.05
N GLY A 26 66.06 -47.87 23.64
CA GLY A 26 65.29 -46.75 23.11
C GLY A 26 65.49 -45.57 24.03
N ALA A 27 65.98 -44.49 23.46
CA ALA A 27 65.98 -43.24 24.18
C ALA A 27 64.60 -43.07 24.80
N PRO A 28 64.48 -42.66 26.07
CA PRO A 28 63.19 -42.46 26.67
C PRO A 28 62.43 -41.50 25.77
N THR A 29 61.34 -41.99 25.16
CA THR A 29 60.45 -41.14 24.38
C THR A 29 60.03 -40.03 25.33
N SER A 30 60.63 -38.85 25.22
CA SER A 30 60.20 -37.71 25.99
C SER A 30 58.76 -37.42 25.60
N LEU A 31 57.83 -37.72 26.49
CA LEU A 31 56.45 -37.36 26.28
C LEU A 31 56.39 -35.87 26.04
N GLN A 32 55.95 -35.51 24.83
CA GLN A 32 55.79 -34.12 24.47
C GLN A 32 54.68 -33.55 25.34
N LYS A 33 55.03 -32.60 26.16
CA LYS A 33 54.08 -31.91 27.03
C LYS A 33 53.32 -30.91 26.18
N TYR A 34 52.00 -31.14 26.03
CA TYR A 34 51.12 -30.17 25.40
C TYR A 34 50.51 -29.29 26.48
N PRO A 35 50.38 -27.99 26.22
CA PRO A 35 49.64 -27.14 27.10
C PRO A 35 48.16 -27.54 27.07
N VAL A 36 47.60 -27.87 28.19
CA VAL A 36 46.17 -28.13 28.35
C VAL A 36 45.57 -27.01 29.18
N THR A 37 44.40 -26.61 28.75
CA THR A 37 43.57 -25.64 29.51
C THR A 37 42.37 -26.35 30.04
N GLU A 38 42.12 -26.21 31.29
CA GLU A 38 40.90 -26.73 31.91
C GLU A 38 39.73 -25.85 31.49
N ILE A 39 38.69 -26.46 30.92
CA ILE A 39 37.49 -25.78 30.50
C ILE A 39 36.44 -25.94 31.60
N PHE A 40 36.08 -24.83 32.20
CA PHE A 40 35.03 -24.78 33.19
C PHE A 40 33.68 -24.48 32.51
N ALA A 41 32.61 -25.10 32.96
CA ALA A 41 31.26 -24.71 32.58
C ALA A 41 31.00 -23.29 33.10
N GLN A 42 30.70 -22.39 32.20
CA GLN A 42 30.41 -20.99 32.49
C GLN A 42 29.06 -20.64 31.88
N ASP A 43 28.21 -20.00 32.67
CA ASP A 43 26.96 -19.47 32.17
C ASP A 43 27.25 -18.28 31.25
N VAL A 44 26.79 -18.38 30.01
CA VAL A 44 26.97 -17.32 29.01
C VAL A 44 25.61 -16.88 28.50
N GLU A 45 25.34 -15.60 28.63
CA GLU A 45 24.18 -15.00 27.95
C GLU A 45 24.47 -14.83 26.45
N LEU A 46 23.80 -15.60 25.63
CA LEU A 46 23.82 -15.40 24.18
C LEU A 46 22.75 -14.38 23.80
N SER A 47 23.13 -13.23 23.32
CA SER A 47 22.22 -12.27 22.70
C SER A 47 22.38 -12.30 21.18
N THR A 48 21.27 -12.45 20.48
CA THR A 48 21.23 -12.36 19.01
C THR A 48 20.36 -11.18 18.63
N THR A 49 20.92 -10.28 17.84
CA THR A 49 20.22 -9.10 17.36
C THR A 49 19.59 -9.43 16.00
N TYR A 50 18.28 -9.31 15.91
CA TYR A 50 17.53 -9.47 14.67
C TYR A 50 17.11 -8.09 14.15
N PRO A 51 17.36 -7.78 12.87
CA PRO A 51 16.81 -6.58 12.27
C PRO A 51 15.28 -6.70 12.20
N ALA A 52 14.57 -5.76 12.79
CA ALA A 52 13.12 -5.69 12.78
C ALA A 52 12.65 -4.33 12.28
N SER A 53 11.56 -4.32 11.53
CA SER A 53 10.88 -3.11 11.09
C SER A 53 9.56 -3.00 11.84
N LEU A 54 9.39 -1.90 12.57
CA LEU A 54 8.13 -1.58 13.24
C LEU A 54 7.19 -0.95 12.21
N LYS A 55 6.01 -1.54 12.03
CA LYS A 55 4.94 -0.99 11.18
C LYS A 55 3.69 -0.79 12.01
N GLY A 56 2.86 0.17 11.59
CA GLY A 56 1.54 0.32 12.16
C GLY A 56 0.70 -0.94 11.95
N GLN A 57 -0.22 -1.22 12.88
CA GLN A 57 -1.17 -2.32 12.72
C GLN A 57 -2.03 -2.14 11.48
N GLN A 58 -2.28 -0.89 11.09
CA GLN A 58 -3.07 -0.53 9.93
C GLN A 58 -2.53 0.77 9.32
N ASP A 59 -2.07 0.68 8.08
CA ASP A 59 -1.66 1.83 7.29
C ASP A 59 -2.76 2.10 6.27
N ILE A 60 -3.36 3.30 6.33
CA ILE A 60 -4.47 3.70 5.45
C ILE A 60 -4.02 4.88 4.60
N GLU A 61 -4.06 4.72 3.30
CA GLU A 61 -3.86 5.82 2.38
C GLU A 61 -5.17 6.57 2.14
N ILE A 62 -5.23 7.83 2.54
CA ILE A 62 -6.40 8.69 2.31
C ILE A 62 -6.23 9.42 0.98
N ARG A 63 -7.10 9.10 0.02
CA ARG A 63 -7.14 9.75 -1.29
C ARG A 63 -8.42 10.55 -1.44
N PRO A 64 -8.35 11.78 -1.98
CA PRO A 64 -9.54 12.56 -2.29
C PRO A 64 -10.34 11.87 -3.41
N ARG A 65 -11.65 12.11 -3.41
CA ARG A 65 -12.57 11.61 -4.44
C ARG A 65 -12.76 12.61 -5.59
N ILE A 66 -12.09 13.74 -5.52
CA ILE A 66 -12.23 14.85 -6.47
C ILE A 66 -10.85 15.36 -6.86
N ASP A 67 -10.71 15.74 -8.13
CA ASP A 67 -9.52 16.38 -8.64
C ASP A 67 -9.50 17.86 -8.30
N GLY A 68 -8.34 18.34 -7.88
CA GLY A 68 -8.19 19.76 -7.52
C GLY A 68 -6.84 20.07 -6.91
N PHE A 69 -6.69 21.28 -6.40
CA PHE A 69 -5.48 21.75 -5.74
C PHE A 69 -5.69 21.83 -4.23
N ILE A 70 -4.71 21.43 -3.45
CA ILE A 70 -4.75 21.57 -2.00
C ILE A 70 -4.74 23.06 -1.68
N GLN A 71 -5.80 23.56 -1.05
CA GLN A 71 -5.94 24.95 -0.62
C GLN A 71 -5.38 25.17 0.77
N ALA A 72 -5.60 24.22 1.68
CA ALA A 72 -5.13 24.29 3.06
C ALA A 72 -4.94 22.89 3.63
N ILE A 73 -3.97 22.75 4.53
CA ILE A 73 -3.70 21.54 5.31
C ILE A 73 -3.88 21.94 6.78
N TYR A 74 -4.64 21.14 7.54
CA TYR A 74 -5.03 21.42 8.93
C TYR A 74 -4.40 20.46 9.94
N VAL A 75 -3.46 19.64 9.50
CA VAL A 75 -2.79 18.67 10.33
C VAL A 75 -1.30 18.61 9.98
N ASP A 76 -0.47 18.32 10.98
CA ASP A 76 0.95 18.11 10.81
C ASP A 76 1.30 16.62 10.99
N GLU A 77 2.49 16.23 10.55
CA GLU A 77 3.01 14.88 10.73
C GLU A 77 3.14 14.55 12.23
N GLY A 78 2.60 13.41 12.62
CA GLY A 78 2.57 12.97 14.02
C GLY A 78 1.30 13.37 14.79
N ASP A 79 0.40 14.15 14.19
CA ASP A 79 -0.84 14.55 14.83
C ASP A 79 -1.79 13.36 15.06
N VAL A 80 -2.43 13.36 16.22
CA VAL A 80 -3.53 12.44 16.52
C VAL A 80 -4.84 13.01 15.98
N VAL A 81 -5.43 12.32 15.02
CA VAL A 81 -6.68 12.72 14.38
C VAL A 81 -7.86 11.86 14.82
N LYS A 82 -9.03 12.47 14.98
CA LYS A 82 -10.29 11.78 15.29
C LYS A 82 -11.13 11.65 14.02
N LYS A 83 -12.03 10.68 14.01
CA LYS A 83 -13.00 10.52 12.93
C LYS A 83 -13.81 11.83 12.72
N GLY A 84 -13.85 12.32 11.48
CA GLY A 84 -14.54 13.55 11.12
C GLY A 84 -13.69 14.82 11.23
N LYS A 85 -12.42 14.76 11.65
CA LYS A 85 -11.51 15.92 11.57
C LYS A 85 -11.16 16.19 10.12
N VAL A 86 -11.35 17.42 9.66
CA VAL A 86 -10.88 17.87 8.34
C VAL A 86 -9.36 17.87 8.34
N LEU A 87 -8.76 17.18 7.37
CA LEU A 87 -7.30 17.06 7.25
C LEU A 87 -6.74 18.09 6.27
N PHE A 88 -7.41 18.25 5.14
CA PHE A 88 -7.02 19.21 4.12
C PHE A 88 -8.25 19.69 3.36
N LYS A 89 -8.15 20.84 2.74
CA LYS A 89 -9.18 21.43 1.89
C LYS A 89 -8.70 21.46 0.45
N ILE A 90 -9.57 20.99 -0.47
CA ILE A 90 -9.29 20.97 -1.89
C ILE A 90 -10.03 22.10 -2.57
N ASN A 91 -9.36 22.85 -3.41
CA ASN A 91 -9.98 23.75 -4.36
C ASN A 91 -10.18 23.03 -5.70
N SER A 92 -11.44 22.84 -6.09
CA SER A 92 -11.83 22.26 -7.37
C SER A 92 -12.70 23.26 -8.15
N PRO A 93 -12.09 24.10 -9.00
CA PRO A 93 -12.83 25.06 -9.82
C PRO A 93 -13.84 24.38 -10.75
N GLN A 94 -13.51 23.16 -11.19
CA GLN A 94 -14.39 22.38 -12.05
C GLN A 94 -15.69 21.98 -11.35
N ALA A 95 -15.63 21.55 -10.08
CA ALA A 95 -16.81 21.23 -9.29
C ALA A 95 -17.65 22.47 -9.01
N GLU A 96 -17.02 23.62 -8.81
CA GLU A 96 -17.69 24.89 -8.59
C GLU A 96 -18.42 25.40 -9.84
N GLN A 97 -17.77 25.26 -11.01
CA GLN A 97 -18.41 25.58 -12.29
C GLN A 97 -19.57 24.64 -12.58
N ALA A 98 -19.41 23.33 -12.33
CA ALA A 98 -20.47 22.35 -12.51
C ALA A 98 -21.70 22.68 -11.64
N LEU A 99 -21.49 23.06 -10.37
CA LEU A 99 -22.58 23.49 -9.49
C LEU A 99 -23.28 24.74 -10.00
N THR A 100 -22.52 25.74 -10.46
CA THR A 100 -23.04 26.98 -10.99
C THR A 100 -23.87 26.76 -12.26
N SER A 101 -23.36 25.91 -13.16
CA SER A 101 -24.05 25.52 -14.39
C SER A 101 -25.34 24.77 -14.11
N ALA A 102 -25.30 23.80 -13.17
CA ALA A 102 -26.51 23.06 -12.77
C ALA A 102 -27.57 23.99 -12.13
N LYS A 103 -27.13 24.99 -11.35
CA LYS A 103 -28.03 25.99 -10.79
C LYS A 103 -28.71 26.86 -11.89
N ALA A 104 -27.96 27.26 -12.91
CA ALA A 104 -28.49 28.00 -14.03
C ALA A 104 -29.50 27.15 -14.84
N ALA A 105 -29.25 25.84 -14.99
CA ALA A 105 -30.17 24.91 -15.64
C ALA A 105 -31.55 24.83 -14.91
N ILE A 106 -31.56 24.84 -13.57
CA ILE A 106 -32.79 24.89 -12.79
C ILE A 106 -33.59 26.18 -13.12
N GLU A 107 -32.92 27.33 -13.14
CA GLU A 107 -33.61 28.60 -13.45
C GLU A 107 -34.20 28.60 -14.88
N MET A 108 -33.49 28.03 -15.84
CA MET A 108 -33.98 27.86 -17.20
C MET A 108 -35.17 26.90 -17.27
N ALA A 109 -35.12 25.75 -16.55
CA ALA A 109 -36.24 24.81 -16.47
C ALA A 109 -37.48 25.42 -15.80
N LYS A 110 -37.29 26.20 -14.71
CA LYS A 110 -38.39 26.96 -14.05
C LYS A 110 -39.06 27.95 -14.99
N ALA A 111 -38.30 28.68 -15.78
CA ALA A 111 -38.82 29.58 -16.79
C ALA A 111 -39.65 28.84 -17.84
N SER A 112 -39.20 27.64 -18.26
CA SER A 112 -39.94 26.78 -19.17
C SER A 112 -41.27 26.28 -18.58
N VAL A 113 -41.25 25.86 -17.32
CA VAL A 113 -42.47 25.46 -16.58
C VAL A 113 -43.47 26.63 -16.50
N ASN A 114 -43.00 27.84 -16.16
CA ASN A 114 -43.83 29.02 -16.08
C ASN A 114 -44.48 29.38 -17.43
N THR A 115 -43.71 29.26 -18.51
CA THR A 115 -44.21 29.48 -19.89
C THR A 115 -45.27 28.47 -20.27
N ALA A 116 -45.03 27.18 -19.98
CA ALA A 116 -45.97 26.11 -20.26
C ALA A 116 -47.26 26.25 -19.41
N GLN A 117 -47.11 26.59 -18.12
CA GLN A 117 -48.25 26.85 -17.24
C GLN A 117 -49.11 28.02 -17.74
N THR A 118 -48.51 29.13 -18.13
CA THR A 118 -49.20 30.26 -18.70
C THR A 118 -49.98 29.88 -19.97
N ASN A 119 -49.42 28.99 -20.78
CA ASN A 119 -50.12 28.49 -21.95
C ASN A 119 -51.35 27.61 -21.59
N VAL A 120 -51.24 26.75 -20.59
CA VAL A 120 -52.37 25.96 -20.05
C VAL A 120 -53.43 26.87 -19.52
N ASP A 121 -53.05 27.88 -18.71
CA ASP A 121 -53.99 28.85 -18.11
C ASP A 121 -54.75 29.65 -19.15
N ARG A 122 -54.07 29.96 -20.27
CA ARG A 122 -54.70 30.65 -21.41
C ARG A 122 -55.66 29.76 -22.21
N ILE A 123 -55.28 28.50 -22.46
CA ILE A 123 -56.05 27.54 -23.30
C ILE A 123 -57.24 26.99 -22.55
N THR A 124 -57.13 26.74 -21.25
CA THR A 124 -58.20 26.13 -20.45
C THR A 124 -59.58 26.83 -20.54
N PRO A 125 -59.69 28.18 -20.36
CA PRO A 125 -60.95 28.83 -20.45
C PRO A 125 -61.51 28.89 -21.88
N LEU A 126 -60.65 28.85 -22.90
CA LEU A 126 -61.06 28.80 -24.32
C LEU A 126 -61.67 27.42 -24.69
N ALA A 127 -61.06 26.33 -24.17
CA ALA A 127 -61.54 25.02 -24.34
C ALA A 127 -62.90 24.80 -23.63
N GLN A 128 -63.08 25.35 -22.44
CA GLN A 128 -64.36 25.33 -21.70
C GLN A 128 -65.47 26.03 -22.43
N LYS A 129 -65.17 27.08 -23.16
CA LYS A 129 -66.13 27.82 -24.01
C LYS A 129 -66.32 27.20 -25.40
N GLY A 130 -65.67 26.06 -25.71
CA GLY A 130 -65.77 25.41 -27.01
C GLY A 130 -65.05 26.14 -28.16
N ILE A 131 -64.24 27.18 -27.86
CA ILE A 131 -63.53 27.96 -28.85
C ILE A 131 -62.30 27.21 -29.43
N VAL A 132 -61.69 26.36 -28.60
CA VAL A 132 -60.57 25.49 -29.01
C VAL A 132 -60.90 24.04 -28.70
N GLY A 133 -60.30 23.13 -29.47
CA GLY A 133 -60.58 21.69 -29.29
C GLY A 133 -59.90 21.12 -28.03
N GLN A 134 -60.50 20.05 -27.46
CA GLN A 134 -59.95 19.34 -26.28
C GLN A 134 -58.53 18.79 -26.53
N VAL A 135 -58.20 18.44 -27.78
CA VAL A 135 -56.86 17.97 -28.16
C VAL A 135 -55.81 19.08 -27.94
N GLN A 136 -56.16 20.37 -28.19
CA GLN A 136 -55.26 21.48 -27.99
C GLN A 136 -54.98 21.73 -26.50
N LEU A 137 -56.01 21.56 -25.63
CA LEU A 137 -55.84 21.61 -24.18
C LEU A 137 -54.93 20.45 -23.71
N ALA A 138 -55.20 19.23 -24.16
CA ALA A 138 -54.36 18.07 -23.83
C ALA A 138 -52.89 18.30 -24.24
N THR A 139 -52.64 18.80 -25.46
CA THR A 139 -51.26 19.12 -25.91
C THR A 139 -50.58 20.20 -25.01
N ALA A 140 -51.33 21.23 -24.57
CA ALA A 140 -50.78 22.23 -23.66
C ALA A 140 -50.45 21.63 -22.29
N GLN A 141 -51.28 20.70 -21.80
CA GLN A 141 -51.07 19.99 -20.55
C GLN A 141 -49.89 19.02 -20.62
N ASP A 142 -49.68 18.32 -21.73
CA ASP A 142 -48.53 17.44 -21.97
C ASP A 142 -47.22 18.24 -22.03
N ALA A 143 -47.26 19.41 -22.68
CA ALA A 143 -46.12 20.32 -22.69
C ALA A 143 -45.76 20.81 -21.28
N PHE A 144 -46.76 21.13 -20.45
CA PHE A 144 -46.51 21.49 -19.05
C PHE A 144 -45.95 20.33 -18.24
N ASN A 145 -46.46 19.12 -18.37
CA ASN A 145 -45.93 17.94 -17.70
C ASN A 145 -44.50 17.64 -18.14
N THR A 146 -44.19 17.81 -19.41
CA THR A 146 -42.83 17.68 -19.94
C THR A 146 -41.88 18.71 -19.34
N ALA A 147 -42.33 19.97 -19.19
CA ALA A 147 -41.53 21.03 -18.56
C ALA A 147 -41.25 20.70 -17.07
N ILE A 148 -42.24 20.17 -16.33
CA ILE A 148 -42.09 19.73 -14.94
C ILE A 148 -41.04 18.59 -14.87
N ALA A 149 -41.10 17.61 -15.75
CA ALA A 149 -40.14 16.51 -15.79
C ALA A 149 -38.71 17.03 -16.06
N SER A 150 -38.57 18.02 -16.95
CA SER A 150 -37.28 18.68 -17.23
C SER A 150 -36.75 19.45 -16.03
N LEU A 151 -37.62 20.10 -15.24
CA LEU A 151 -37.24 20.73 -13.98
C LEU A 151 -36.73 19.72 -12.97
N SER A 152 -37.44 18.62 -12.78
CA SER A 152 -37.02 17.54 -11.89
C SER A 152 -35.63 16.96 -12.29
N GLN A 153 -35.40 16.80 -13.58
CA GLN A 153 -34.09 16.39 -14.10
C GLN A 153 -32.97 17.41 -13.77
N ALA A 154 -33.24 18.70 -13.94
CA ALA A 154 -32.29 19.75 -13.62
C ALA A 154 -32.00 19.80 -12.09
N GLU A 155 -33.00 19.59 -11.25
CA GLU A 155 -32.85 19.52 -9.79
C GLU A 155 -31.99 18.31 -9.39
N ALA A 156 -32.19 17.15 -9.99
CA ALA A 156 -31.37 15.96 -9.76
C ALA A 156 -29.90 16.20 -10.16
N ALA A 157 -29.66 16.86 -11.30
CA ALA A 157 -28.32 17.25 -11.74
C ALA A 157 -27.64 18.23 -10.75
N TYR A 158 -28.40 19.20 -10.23
CA TYR A 158 -27.90 20.12 -9.20
C TYR A 158 -27.52 19.37 -7.90
N LEU A 159 -28.34 18.43 -7.44
CA LEU A 159 -28.03 17.64 -6.25
C LEU A 159 -26.75 16.84 -6.42
N ASN A 160 -26.54 16.26 -7.60
CA ASN A 160 -25.31 15.53 -7.92
C ASN A 160 -24.08 16.47 -7.93
N ALA A 161 -24.18 17.65 -8.55
CA ALA A 161 -23.09 18.63 -8.55
C ALA A 161 -22.80 19.15 -7.14
N LYS A 162 -23.84 19.37 -6.33
CA LYS A 162 -23.72 19.76 -4.91
C LYS A 162 -23.02 18.68 -4.08
N ALA A 163 -23.39 17.41 -4.25
CA ALA A 163 -22.74 16.29 -3.59
C ALA A 163 -21.24 16.19 -3.97
N THR A 164 -20.93 16.35 -5.26
CA THR A 164 -19.55 16.37 -5.74
C THR A 164 -18.75 17.52 -5.11
N LYS A 165 -19.33 18.73 -5.02
CA LYS A 165 -18.68 19.86 -4.36
C LYS A 165 -18.45 19.61 -2.86
N SER A 166 -19.33 18.87 -2.18
CA SER A 166 -19.14 18.56 -0.75
C SER A 166 -17.95 17.66 -0.45
N TRP A 167 -17.31 17.07 -1.45
CA TRP A 167 -16.10 16.26 -1.30
C TRP A 167 -14.81 17.09 -1.30
N THR A 168 -14.92 18.42 -1.38
CA THR A 168 -13.76 19.33 -1.30
C THR A 168 -13.28 19.59 0.13
N ASP A 169 -14.10 19.26 1.11
CA ASP A 169 -13.80 19.44 2.55
C ASP A 169 -13.63 18.10 3.27
#